data_79158e9061874a8f1b998388efdc78b4
#
_entry.id   79158e9061874a8f1b998388efdc78b4
#
_cell.length_a   1.000
_cell.length_b   1.000
_cell.length_c   1.000
_cell.angle_alpha   90.00
_cell.angle_beta   90.00
_cell.angle_gamma   90.00
#
_symmetry.space_group_name_H-M   'P 1'
#
loop_
_entity.id
_entity.type
_entity.pdbx_description
1 polymer ?
#
loop_
_entity_poly.entity_id
_entity_poly.type
_entity_poly.pdbx_seq_one_letter_code
_entity_poly.pdbx_strand_id
1 'polypeptide(L)'
;MKFGYFCNTTNWNHKPYDKLLDEARDITTYCDQNNWNSIWYTEHHFNHEGMECCTNPLMMGADTAARTKNIRIGQACNVITFHNPIKMAEDIALLDQLSKGRVEVGIGRGIYGREAINLNIEADMKDQAKNFRLFEETLTILKKAWKEKFFNHKGEFYTYPTPNYVWQHDMSPPSKEFLNMETNVMEKISVVPKPYQTPYPPIHQVVDGIRSIEWAGQQGINTIMWIPTVKALKIKFEAYKNARSESEKRNVPMGEGISLVRDMFVADTMEEAKEKAGQHMVNYMKWVCHWRGLGNHMDPGEELPVTKGKLDLLSYDFLHKRNMLFGTPEYVIDKIKELKSELNLQNLQVWSNFPGVKHEDCMKSIKMFTEK
;
A
#
# COMPACT_ATOMS: atom_id res chain seq x y z
N MET A 1 -2.61 8.13 -18.41
CA MET A 1 -2.27 7.19 -17.33
C MET A 1 -1.39 7.91 -16.34
N LYS A 2 -1.57 7.69 -15.03
CA LYS A 2 -0.69 8.24 -13.98
C LYS A 2 0.37 7.19 -13.64
N PHE A 3 1.61 7.63 -13.47
CA PHE A 3 2.71 6.76 -13.07
C PHE A 3 3.15 7.07 -11.64
N GLY A 4 3.36 6.04 -10.84
CA GLY A 4 3.89 6.13 -9.50
C GLY A 4 5.05 5.16 -9.30
N TYR A 5 5.88 5.42 -8.29
CA TYR A 5 6.93 4.52 -7.88
C TYR A 5 6.54 3.77 -6.60
N PHE A 6 6.64 2.46 -6.64
CA PHE A 6 6.44 1.60 -5.47
C PHE A 6 7.80 1.35 -4.82
N CYS A 7 8.03 1.97 -3.69
CA CYS A 7 9.29 1.92 -2.98
C CYS A 7 9.24 0.87 -1.87
N ASN A 8 9.47 -0.39 -2.24
CA ASN A 8 9.73 -1.42 -1.25
C ASN A 8 11.22 -1.37 -0.89
N THR A 9 11.54 -0.85 0.28
CA THR A 9 12.91 -0.71 0.73
C THR A 9 13.51 -2.09 1.01
N THR A 10 14.60 -2.44 0.32
CA THR A 10 15.24 -3.74 0.44
C THR A 10 16.71 -3.60 0.86
N ASN A 11 17.25 -4.52 1.64
CA ASN A 11 18.63 -4.48 2.15
C ASN A 11 19.30 -5.86 2.11
N TRP A 12 19.17 -6.58 1.01
CA TRP A 12 19.76 -7.91 0.82
C TRP A 12 21.27 -7.96 1.10
N ASN A 13 21.98 -6.90 0.77
CA ASN A 13 23.43 -6.80 0.95
C ASN A 13 23.83 -6.28 2.34
N HIS A 14 22.90 -6.11 3.27
CA HIS A 14 23.12 -5.62 4.63
C HIS A 14 23.99 -4.35 4.71
N LYS A 15 23.79 -3.43 3.77
CA LYS A 15 24.45 -2.11 3.81
C LYS A 15 23.99 -1.29 5.02
N PRO A 16 24.76 -0.30 5.48
CA PRO A 16 24.31 0.62 6.52
C PRO A 16 22.96 1.25 6.16
N TYR A 17 22.05 1.35 7.15
CA TYR A 17 20.66 1.74 6.89
C TYR A 17 20.52 3.19 6.40
N ASP A 18 21.43 4.09 6.80
CA ASP A 18 21.52 5.46 6.27
C ASP A 18 21.73 5.48 4.74
N LYS A 19 22.56 4.58 4.21
CA LYS A 19 22.77 4.44 2.76
C LYS A 19 21.52 3.95 2.04
N LEU A 20 20.75 3.06 2.67
CA LEU A 20 19.48 2.62 2.16
C LEU A 20 18.45 3.76 2.07
N LEU A 21 18.44 4.63 3.09
CA LEU A 21 17.60 5.83 3.10
C LEU A 21 18.04 6.83 2.03
N ASP A 22 19.35 7.02 1.82
CA ASP A 22 19.86 7.89 0.75
C ASP A 22 19.40 7.40 -0.63
N GLU A 23 19.47 6.10 -0.90
CA GLU A 23 18.98 5.50 -2.15
C GLU A 23 17.46 5.74 -2.36
N ALA A 24 16.65 5.56 -1.31
CA ALA A 24 15.22 5.85 -1.37
C ALA A 24 14.92 7.34 -1.62
N ARG A 25 15.73 8.23 -1.07
CA ARG A 25 15.66 9.70 -1.26
C ARG A 25 16.04 10.10 -2.68
N ASP A 26 17.07 9.47 -3.25
CA ASP A 26 17.49 9.71 -4.64
C ASP A 26 16.36 9.38 -5.60
N ILE A 27 15.73 8.19 -5.45
CA ILE A 27 14.59 7.78 -6.26
C ILE A 27 13.43 8.78 -6.09
N THR A 28 13.09 9.11 -4.85
CA THR A 28 11.97 10.00 -4.52
C THR A 28 12.15 11.38 -5.11
N THR A 29 13.35 11.95 -4.96
CA THR A 29 13.70 13.29 -5.47
C THR A 29 13.66 13.29 -7.00
N TYR A 30 14.20 12.26 -7.63
CA TYR A 30 14.13 12.11 -9.09
C TYR A 30 12.68 12.04 -9.58
N CYS A 31 11.84 11.23 -8.94
CA CYS A 31 10.43 11.11 -9.30
C CYS A 31 9.68 12.45 -9.16
N ASP A 32 9.90 13.21 -8.07
CA ASP A 32 9.28 14.53 -7.88
C ASP A 32 9.71 15.53 -8.96
N GLN A 33 11.00 15.56 -9.30
CA GLN A 33 11.56 16.45 -10.31
C GLN A 33 11.12 16.13 -11.74
N ASN A 34 10.70 14.89 -12.00
CA ASN A 34 10.30 14.41 -13.32
C ASN A 34 8.80 14.14 -13.45
N ASN A 35 7.97 14.81 -12.62
CA ASN A 35 6.51 14.81 -12.69
C ASN A 35 5.87 13.43 -12.52
N TRP A 36 6.48 12.52 -11.78
CA TRP A 36 5.79 11.31 -11.38
C TRP A 36 4.63 11.66 -10.45
N ASN A 37 3.52 10.93 -10.58
CA ASN A 37 2.32 11.24 -9.83
C ASN A 37 2.45 10.95 -8.33
N SER A 38 3.10 9.83 -7.97
CA SER A 38 3.12 9.36 -6.58
C SER A 38 4.32 8.47 -6.27
N ILE A 39 4.68 8.42 -4.98
CA ILE A 39 5.57 7.42 -4.42
C ILE A 39 4.87 6.69 -3.29
N TRP A 40 5.10 5.38 -3.17
CA TRP A 40 4.39 4.51 -2.23
C TRP A 40 5.38 3.68 -1.41
N TYR A 41 5.29 3.77 -0.08
CA TYR A 41 6.14 3.02 0.85
C TYR A 41 5.36 1.86 1.48
N THR A 42 6.04 0.73 1.68
CA THR A 42 5.49 -0.46 2.33
C THR A 42 5.65 -0.40 3.85
N GLU A 43 4.96 -1.28 4.57
CA GLU A 43 5.20 -1.53 6.00
C GLU A 43 5.47 -3.01 6.22
N HIS A 44 6.69 -3.32 6.69
CA HIS A 44 7.12 -4.66 7.03
C HIS A 44 8.06 -4.66 8.23
N HIS A 45 7.94 -5.67 9.08
CA HIS A 45 8.64 -5.74 10.34
C HIS A 45 9.46 -7.03 10.48
N PHE A 46 10.50 -6.98 11.34
CA PHE A 46 11.34 -8.12 11.69
C PHE A 46 12.03 -8.81 10.50
N ASN A 47 12.22 -8.09 9.41
CA ASN A 47 12.75 -8.62 8.15
C ASN A 47 14.27 -8.48 8.09
N HIS A 48 14.97 -9.19 9.00
CA HIS A 48 16.42 -9.18 9.07
C HIS A 48 17.10 -9.80 7.84
N GLU A 49 16.33 -10.55 7.05
CA GLU A 49 16.79 -11.15 5.79
C GLU A 49 17.03 -10.10 4.68
N GLY A 50 16.53 -8.89 4.86
CA GLY A 50 16.73 -7.79 3.93
C GLY A 50 15.83 -7.78 2.71
N MET A 51 14.74 -8.55 2.70
CA MET A 51 13.79 -8.58 1.58
C MET A 51 12.82 -7.40 1.58
N GLU A 52 12.36 -6.98 2.76
CA GLU A 52 11.40 -5.89 2.96
C GLU A 52 11.72 -5.17 4.26
N CYS A 53 12.27 -3.97 4.18
CA CYS A 53 12.91 -3.30 5.33
C CYS A 53 12.28 -1.96 5.73
N CYS A 54 11.18 -1.55 5.13
CA CYS A 54 10.50 -0.33 5.52
C CYS A 54 9.57 -0.61 6.70
N THR A 55 9.91 -0.12 7.89
CA THR A 55 9.15 -0.37 9.12
C THR A 55 8.10 0.68 9.42
N ASN A 56 8.17 1.85 8.80
CA ASN A 56 7.23 2.94 9.04
C ASN A 56 7.05 3.82 7.80
N PRO A 57 6.03 3.55 6.99
CA PRO A 57 5.77 4.32 5.76
C PRO A 57 5.35 5.77 6.04
N LEU A 58 4.80 6.09 7.23
CA LEU A 58 4.43 7.46 7.59
C LEU A 58 5.67 8.32 7.88
N MET A 59 6.69 7.76 8.54
CA MET A 59 7.97 8.47 8.74
C MET A 59 8.72 8.68 7.41
N MET A 60 8.72 7.67 6.52
CA MET A 60 9.24 7.84 5.16
C MET A 60 8.47 8.92 4.39
N GLY A 61 7.15 8.95 4.59
CA GLY A 61 6.30 10.00 4.03
C GLY A 61 6.63 11.39 4.55
N ALA A 62 6.96 11.54 5.83
CA ALA A 62 7.36 12.83 6.43
C ALA A 62 8.71 13.32 5.87
N ASP A 63 9.71 12.42 5.74
CA ASP A 63 10.99 12.75 5.09
C ASP A 63 10.79 13.18 3.63
N THR A 64 9.90 12.45 2.90
CA THR A 64 9.50 12.79 1.53
C THR A 64 8.81 14.15 1.47
N ALA A 65 7.86 14.43 2.36
CA ALA A 65 7.13 15.70 2.39
C ALA A 65 8.05 16.91 2.56
N ALA A 66 9.12 16.75 3.37
CA ALA A 66 10.11 17.80 3.61
C ALA A 66 11.05 18.05 2.41
N ARG A 67 11.27 17.04 1.54
CA ARG A 67 12.24 17.09 0.43
C ARG A 67 11.62 17.33 -0.93
N THR A 68 10.31 17.16 -1.07
CA THR A 68 9.58 17.21 -2.34
C THR A 68 8.47 18.26 -2.31
N LYS A 69 7.98 18.64 -3.51
CA LYS A 69 6.96 19.69 -3.64
C LYS A 69 5.66 19.19 -4.27
N ASN A 70 5.73 18.26 -5.18
CA ASN A 70 4.61 17.91 -6.08
C ASN A 70 4.12 16.48 -5.91
N ILE A 71 5.04 15.52 -5.75
CA ILE A 71 4.73 14.09 -5.74
C ILE A 71 3.78 13.75 -4.58
N ARG A 72 2.75 12.97 -4.87
CA ARG A 72 1.84 12.44 -3.85
C ARG A 72 2.53 11.31 -3.07
N ILE A 73 2.17 11.19 -1.80
CA ILE A 73 2.86 10.32 -0.84
C ILE A 73 1.89 9.27 -0.36
N GLY A 74 2.10 8.04 -0.81
CA GLY A 74 1.25 6.91 -0.50
C GLY A 74 1.90 5.90 0.44
N GLN A 75 1.07 5.10 1.07
CA GLN A 75 1.48 3.91 1.80
C GLN A 75 0.86 2.68 1.10
N ALA A 76 1.65 1.64 0.88
CA ALA A 76 1.15 0.41 0.25
C ALA A 76 1.64 -0.84 1.00
N CYS A 77 1.20 -0.91 2.27
CA CYS A 77 0.21 -0.11 2.99
C CYS A 77 0.66 0.22 4.42
N ASN A 78 -0.10 1.04 5.14
CA ASN A 78 -0.12 0.96 6.60
C ASN A 78 -0.89 -0.30 7.01
N VAL A 79 -0.32 -1.14 7.85
CA VAL A 79 -1.02 -2.31 8.41
C VAL A 79 -1.82 -1.86 9.62
N ILE A 80 -3.02 -1.32 9.38
CA ILE A 80 -3.81 -0.62 10.42
C ILE A 80 -4.21 -1.49 11.60
N THR A 81 -4.18 -2.81 11.45
CA THR A 81 -4.45 -3.77 12.54
C THR A 81 -3.30 -3.89 13.55
N PHE A 82 -2.10 -3.37 13.23
CA PHE A 82 -0.94 -3.41 14.12
C PHE A 82 -0.87 -2.22 15.07
N HIS A 83 -1.62 -1.16 14.80
CA HIS A 83 -1.49 0.14 15.44
C HIS A 83 -2.70 0.52 16.28
N ASN A 84 -2.46 1.39 17.28
CA ASN A 84 -3.56 2.07 17.95
C ASN A 84 -4.25 3.01 16.96
N PRO A 85 -5.58 2.90 16.75
CA PRO A 85 -6.28 3.67 15.73
C PRO A 85 -6.26 5.19 15.95
N ILE A 86 -6.28 5.65 17.21
CA ILE A 86 -6.23 7.10 17.50
C ILE A 86 -4.85 7.64 17.11
N LYS A 87 -3.78 6.97 17.56
CA LYS A 87 -2.42 7.40 17.22
C LYS A 87 -2.17 7.40 15.70
N MET A 88 -2.65 6.38 15.00
CA MET A 88 -2.55 6.32 13.54
C MET A 88 -3.35 7.44 12.87
N ALA A 89 -4.55 7.78 13.38
CA ALA A 89 -5.34 8.88 12.85
C ALA A 89 -4.61 10.23 12.98
N GLU A 90 -3.94 10.47 14.11
CA GLU A 90 -3.12 11.66 14.35
C GLU A 90 -1.91 11.71 13.42
N ASP A 91 -1.16 10.62 13.29
CA ASP A 91 0.05 10.55 12.47
C ASP A 91 -0.26 10.80 10.98
N ILE A 92 -1.33 10.19 10.46
CA ILE A 92 -1.78 10.39 9.08
C ILE A 92 -2.25 11.83 8.87
N ALA A 93 -3.03 12.39 9.80
CA ALA A 93 -3.50 13.76 9.72
C ALA A 93 -2.34 14.77 9.78
N LEU A 94 -1.35 14.52 10.64
CA LEU A 94 -0.14 15.34 10.73
C LEU A 94 0.68 15.28 9.44
N LEU A 95 0.87 14.08 8.87
CA LEU A 95 1.55 13.90 7.60
C LEU A 95 0.82 14.64 6.47
N ASP A 96 -0.50 14.61 6.46
CA ASP A 96 -1.29 15.32 5.46
C ASP A 96 -1.15 16.85 5.58
N GLN A 97 -1.05 17.39 6.81
CA GLN A 97 -0.73 18.79 7.06
C GLN A 97 0.70 19.13 6.60
N LEU A 98 1.70 18.34 6.98
CA LEU A 98 3.10 18.51 6.57
C LEU A 98 3.29 18.52 5.06
N SER A 99 2.57 17.65 4.37
CA SER A 99 2.62 17.52 2.91
C SER A 99 1.70 18.48 2.16
N LYS A 100 0.86 19.26 2.88
CA LYS A 100 -0.16 20.15 2.29
C LYS A 100 -1.12 19.41 1.35
N GLY A 101 -1.66 18.28 1.82
CA GLY A 101 -2.70 17.53 1.09
C GLY A 101 -2.18 16.58 0.01
N ARG A 102 -0.93 16.12 0.11
CA ARG A 102 -0.35 15.16 -0.85
C ARG A 102 -0.46 13.69 -0.41
N VAL A 103 -1.06 13.40 0.73
CA VAL A 103 -1.18 12.02 1.25
C VAL A 103 -2.21 11.21 0.47
N GLU A 104 -1.87 9.95 0.20
CA GLU A 104 -2.73 8.87 -0.28
C GLU A 104 -2.67 7.75 0.76
N VAL A 105 -3.73 7.55 1.54
CA VAL A 105 -3.73 6.60 2.66
C VAL A 105 -3.92 5.17 2.17
N GLY A 106 -2.86 4.40 2.10
CA GLY A 106 -2.97 2.97 1.85
C GLY A 106 -3.13 2.18 3.15
N ILE A 107 -4.04 1.22 3.15
CA ILE A 107 -4.37 0.39 4.30
C ILE A 107 -4.32 -1.10 3.97
N GLY A 108 -3.94 -1.91 4.95
CA GLY A 108 -3.91 -3.36 4.86
C GLY A 108 -4.16 -4.05 6.19
N ARG A 109 -4.32 -5.38 6.14
CA ARG A 109 -4.60 -6.23 7.31
C ARG A 109 -3.37 -6.97 7.82
N GLY A 110 -2.22 -6.82 7.15
CA GLY A 110 -1.04 -7.66 7.35
C GLY A 110 -1.13 -8.98 6.58
N ILE A 111 0.01 -9.61 6.38
CA ILE A 111 0.14 -10.89 5.66
C ILE A 111 1.10 -11.86 6.34
N TYR A 112 2.03 -11.37 7.14
CA TYR A 112 3.05 -12.20 7.79
C TYR A 112 2.68 -12.44 9.26
N GLY A 113 2.45 -13.71 9.61
CA GLY A 113 2.07 -14.08 10.96
C GLY A 113 3.07 -13.62 12.03
N ARG A 114 4.39 -13.60 11.71
CA ARG A 114 5.41 -13.12 12.64
C ARG A 114 5.25 -11.64 13.01
N GLU A 115 4.75 -10.81 12.08
CA GLU A 115 4.49 -9.39 12.33
C GLU A 115 3.26 -9.24 13.23
N ALA A 116 2.16 -9.89 12.84
CA ALA A 116 0.89 -9.80 13.55
C ALA A 116 1.03 -10.19 15.03
N ILE A 117 1.54 -11.38 15.33
CA ILE A 117 1.61 -11.88 16.72
C ILE A 117 2.55 -11.08 17.63
N ASN A 118 3.54 -10.38 17.07
CA ASN A 118 4.49 -9.60 17.86
C ASN A 118 4.08 -8.12 18.00
N LEU A 119 3.27 -7.58 17.10
CA LEU A 119 2.81 -6.20 17.14
C LEU A 119 1.42 -6.06 17.77
N ASN A 120 0.49 -6.93 17.38
CA ASN A 120 -0.85 -6.98 17.94
C ASN A 120 -1.42 -8.39 17.83
N ILE A 121 -1.52 -9.11 18.94
CA ILE A 121 -2.03 -10.49 18.96
C ILE A 121 -3.48 -10.61 18.45
N GLU A 122 -4.28 -9.53 18.56
CA GLU A 122 -5.65 -9.49 18.04
C GLU A 122 -5.68 -9.57 16.49
N ALA A 123 -4.55 -9.25 15.85
CA ALA A 123 -4.39 -9.30 14.39
C ALA A 123 -3.89 -10.67 13.89
N ASP A 124 -3.86 -11.73 14.71
CA ASP A 124 -3.33 -13.03 14.31
C ASP A 124 -3.96 -13.52 13.00
N MET A 125 -3.09 -13.78 12.03
CA MET A 125 -3.48 -14.22 10.67
C MET A 125 -4.11 -15.62 10.64
N LYS A 126 -4.05 -16.38 11.73
CA LYS A 126 -4.73 -17.68 11.84
C LYS A 126 -6.24 -17.52 11.99
N ASP A 127 -6.71 -16.42 12.56
CA ASP A 127 -8.14 -16.06 12.62
C ASP A 127 -8.44 -14.91 11.66
N GLN A 128 -8.62 -15.25 10.38
CA GLN A 128 -8.92 -14.29 9.32
C GLN A 128 -10.21 -13.50 9.55
N ALA A 129 -11.20 -14.11 10.21
CA ALA A 129 -12.47 -13.44 10.49
C ALA A 129 -12.33 -12.38 11.57
N LYS A 130 -11.60 -12.68 12.66
CA LYS A 130 -11.29 -11.72 13.72
C LYS A 130 -10.42 -10.58 13.20
N ASN A 131 -9.34 -10.91 12.47
CA ASN A 131 -8.47 -9.91 11.85
C ASN A 131 -9.25 -8.96 10.92
N PHE A 132 -10.24 -9.48 10.18
CA PHE A 132 -11.07 -8.65 9.32
C PHE A 132 -11.99 -7.71 10.13
N ARG A 133 -12.63 -8.18 11.22
CA ARG A 133 -13.44 -7.32 12.10
C ARG A 133 -12.60 -6.23 12.76
N LEU A 134 -11.38 -6.58 13.22
CA LEU A 134 -10.43 -5.60 13.76
C LEU A 134 -10.07 -4.52 12.72
N PHE A 135 -9.82 -4.93 11.47
CA PHE A 135 -9.55 -4.01 10.36
C PHE A 135 -10.72 -3.07 10.08
N GLU A 136 -11.96 -3.60 10.01
CA GLU A 136 -13.17 -2.79 9.79
C GLU A 136 -13.42 -1.80 10.93
N GLU A 137 -13.25 -2.25 12.17
CA GLU A 137 -13.41 -1.38 13.35
C GLU A 137 -12.35 -0.28 13.36
N THR A 138 -11.08 -0.62 13.12
CA THR A 138 -9.99 0.35 13.04
C THR A 138 -10.26 1.39 11.96
N LEU A 139 -10.63 0.99 10.75
CA LEU A 139 -10.95 1.90 9.66
C LEU A 139 -12.13 2.82 9.99
N THR A 140 -13.16 2.29 10.68
CA THR A 140 -14.30 3.07 11.13
C THR A 140 -13.88 4.18 12.10
N ILE A 141 -12.99 3.86 13.05
CA ILE A 141 -12.44 4.84 13.99
C ILE A 141 -11.61 5.90 13.25
N LEU A 142 -10.72 5.51 12.31
CA LEU A 142 -9.95 6.46 11.51
C LEU A 142 -10.85 7.46 10.79
N LYS A 143 -11.88 6.98 10.08
CA LYS A 143 -12.83 7.83 9.34
C LYS A 143 -13.59 8.79 10.27
N LYS A 144 -14.06 8.32 11.44
CA LYS A 144 -14.71 9.17 12.45
C LYS A 144 -13.75 10.24 12.98
N ALA A 145 -12.54 9.82 13.38
CA ALA A 145 -11.50 10.68 13.94
C ALA A 145 -11.14 11.84 13.00
N TRP A 146 -11.09 11.59 11.70
CA TRP A 146 -10.78 12.62 10.70
C TRP A 146 -11.96 13.54 10.39
N LYS A 147 -13.17 12.98 10.31
CA LYS A 147 -14.37 13.71 9.85
C LYS A 147 -15.07 14.50 10.94
N GLU A 148 -15.16 13.95 12.16
CA GLU A 148 -15.94 14.51 13.25
C GLU A 148 -15.06 15.39 14.15
N LYS A 149 -15.57 16.57 14.56
CA LYS A 149 -14.89 17.45 15.52
C LYS A 149 -14.67 16.71 16.85
N PHE A 150 -15.72 16.10 17.36
CA PHE A 150 -15.72 15.22 18.53
C PHE A 150 -16.44 13.93 18.17
N PHE A 151 -15.90 12.80 18.53
CA PHE A 151 -16.47 11.49 18.25
C PHE A 151 -16.35 10.55 19.45
N ASN A 152 -17.14 9.50 19.43
CA ASN A 152 -17.02 8.35 20.31
C ASN A 152 -17.05 7.07 19.50
N HIS A 153 -16.58 6.01 20.12
CA HIS A 153 -16.63 4.67 19.57
C HIS A 153 -16.80 3.64 20.68
N LYS A 154 -17.66 2.66 20.45
CA LYS A 154 -17.79 1.48 21.28
C LYS A 154 -17.94 0.28 20.35
N GLY A 155 -16.92 -0.55 20.30
CA GLY A 155 -16.82 -1.70 19.41
C GLY A 155 -16.36 -2.96 20.14
N GLU A 156 -15.97 -3.95 19.36
CA GLU A 156 -15.46 -5.24 19.84
C GLU A 156 -14.06 -5.09 20.44
N PHE A 157 -13.21 -4.28 19.81
CA PHE A 157 -11.78 -4.15 20.16
C PHE A 157 -11.48 -2.85 20.88
N TYR A 158 -12.21 -1.78 20.60
CA TYR A 158 -11.89 -0.44 21.08
C TYR A 158 -13.12 0.26 21.68
N THR A 159 -12.86 1.02 22.75
CA THR A 159 -13.85 1.96 23.32
C THR A 159 -13.19 3.30 23.56
N TYR A 160 -13.71 4.36 22.94
CA TYR A 160 -13.22 5.74 23.06
C TYR A 160 -14.39 6.72 23.33
N PRO A 161 -14.24 7.63 24.32
CA PRO A 161 -13.20 7.66 25.34
C PRO A 161 -13.23 6.45 26.27
N THR A 162 -12.18 6.32 27.10
CA THR A 162 -12.18 5.36 28.20
C THR A 162 -13.40 5.61 29.10
N PRO A 163 -14.21 4.59 29.43
CA PRO A 163 -15.40 4.76 30.24
C PRO A 163 -15.09 5.38 31.60
N ASN A 164 -16.02 6.22 32.07
CA ASN A 164 -15.99 6.84 33.40
C ASN A 164 -14.78 7.76 33.65
N TYR A 165 -14.11 8.22 32.62
CA TYR A 165 -13.03 9.21 32.78
C TYR A 165 -13.65 10.58 33.09
N VAL A 166 -13.42 11.09 34.29
CA VAL A 166 -13.88 12.40 34.76
C VAL A 166 -12.88 13.46 34.34
N TRP A 167 -13.34 14.44 33.56
CA TRP A 167 -12.55 15.56 33.11
C TRP A 167 -12.38 16.61 34.22
N GLN A 168 -11.12 16.97 34.51
CA GLN A 168 -10.81 18.03 35.48
C GLN A 168 -9.62 18.83 34.93
N HIS A 169 -9.88 20.06 34.50
CA HIS A 169 -8.83 20.93 33.98
C HIS A 169 -9.26 22.40 34.03
N ASP A 170 -8.57 23.20 34.83
CA ASP A 170 -8.94 24.61 35.09
C ASP A 170 -8.85 25.50 33.84
N MET A 171 -7.89 25.20 32.95
CA MET A 171 -7.67 25.96 31.71
C MET A 171 -8.52 25.46 30.52
N SER A 172 -9.27 24.38 30.69
CA SER A 172 -10.16 23.82 29.68
C SER A 172 -11.55 23.61 30.28
N PRO A 173 -12.40 24.64 30.23
CA PRO A 173 -13.70 24.59 30.87
C PRO A 173 -14.60 23.49 30.28
N PRO A 174 -15.50 22.92 31.09
CA PRO A 174 -16.44 21.91 30.63
C PRO A 174 -17.27 22.38 29.42
N SER A 175 -17.50 21.48 28.47
CA SER A 175 -18.33 21.74 27.30
C SER A 175 -19.22 20.52 26.99
N LYS A 176 -20.49 20.78 26.71
CA LYS A 176 -21.48 19.80 26.28
C LYS A 176 -21.11 19.11 24.94
N GLU A 177 -20.12 19.62 24.24
CA GLU A 177 -19.65 19.01 23.00
C GLU A 177 -18.91 17.67 23.24
N PHE A 178 -18.28 17.50 24.41
CA PHE A 178 -17.48 16.31 24.73
C PHE A 178 -17.67 15.75 26.15
N LEU A 179 -18.40 16.47 27.04
CA LEU A 179 -18.66 16.04 28.41
C LEU A 179 -20.13 15.88 28.69
N ASN A 180 -20.49 14.99 29.61
CA ASN A 180 -21.69 15.01 30.35
C ASN A 180 -21.60 16.16 31.40
N MET A 181 -22.48 17.15 31.31
CA MET A 181 -22.38 18.38 32.13
C MET A 181 -22.79 18.19 33.62
N GLU A 182 -23.44 17.07 33.93
CA GLU A 182 -23.84 16.76 35.32
C GLU A 182 -22.73 16.04 36.08
N THR A 183 -22.02 15.12 35.37
CA THR A 183 -21.02 14.23 35.96
C THR A 183 -19.57 14.60 35.61
N ASN A 184 -19.34 15.51 34.66
CA ASN A 184 -18.07 15.81 34.04
C ASN A 184 -17.36 14.57 33.40
N VAL A 185 -18.11 13.49 33.17
CA VAL A 185 -17.59 12.33 32.49
C VAL A 185 -17.39 12.64 31.00
N MET A 186 -16.23 12.28 30.47
CA MET A 186 -15.92 12.45 29.06
C MET A 186 -16.71 11.47 28.20
N GLU A 187 -17.50 11.98 27.25
CA GLU A 187 -18.32 11.21 26.32
C GLU A 187 -17.79 11.16 24.90
N LYS A 188 -16.91 12.10 24.54
CA LYS A 188 -16.29 12.17 23.22
C LYS A 188 -14.84 12.64 23.32
N ILE A 189 -14.04 12.26 22.32
CA ILE A 189 -12.67 12.73 22.13
C ILE A 189 -12.52 13.43 20.78
N SER A 190 -11.42 14.15 20.60
CA SER A 190 -11.06 14.79 19.33
C SER A 190 -9.65 14.47 18.96
N VAL A 191 -9.39 14.20 17.69
CA VAL A 191 -8.06 14.08 17.11
C VAL A 191 -7.58 15.43 16.58
N VAL A 192 -6.37 15.80 16.89
CA VAL A 192 -5.73 17.06 16.48
C VAL A 192 -4.31 16.76 15.98
N PRO A 193 -3.92 17.23 14.77
CA PRO A 193 -4.75 18.03 13.85
C PRO A 193 -5.81 17.20 13.11
N LYS A 194 -6.71 17.86 12.41
CA LYS A 194 -7.50 17.22 11.35
C LYS A 194 -6.65 17.14 10.07
N PRO A 195 -6.94 16.21 9.14
CA PRO A 195 -6.30 16.19 7.85
C PRO A 195 -6.41 17.52 7.09
N TYR A 196 -5.46 17.80 6.23
CA TYR A 196 -5.50 18.95 5.32
C TYR A 196 -6.56 18.74 4.23
N GLN A 197 -6.71 17.51 3.75
CA GLN A 197 -7.70 17.12 2.74
C GLN A 197 -9.07 16.87 3.39
N THR A 198 -10.15 17.29 2.70
CA THR A 198 -11.53 17.15 3.19
C THR A 198 -12.29 16.13 2.34
N PRO A 199 -13.06 15.20 2.92
CA PRO A 199 -13.24 14.97 4.37
C PRO A 199 -12.05 14.28 5.06
N TYR A 200 -11.16 13.66 4.30
CA TYR A 200 -9.88 13.03 4.66
C TYR A 200 -9.13 12.63 3.37
N PRO A 201 -7.84 12.27 3.45
CA PRO A 201 -7.08 11.82 2.29
C PRO A 201 -7.72 10.62 1.58
N PRO A 202 -7.57 10.47 0.27
CA PRO A 202 -8.05 9.28 -0.45
C PRO A 202 -7.51 7.99 0.17
N ILE A 203 -8.39 6.99 0.35
CA ILE A 203 -8.06 5.71 0.95
C ILE A 203 -7.89 4.66 -0.13
N HIS A 204 -6.84 3.85 -0.03
CA HIS A 204 -6.49 2.75 -0.91
C HIS A 204 -6.29 1.47 -0.10
N GLN A 205 -6.93 0.38 -0.47
CA GLN A 205 -6.71 -0.91 0.15
C GLN A 205 -5.82 -1.79 -0.73
N VAL A 206 -4.76 -2.36 -0.16
CA VAL A 206 -3.99 -3.42 -0.82
C VAL A 206 -4.80 -4.71 -0.78
N VAL A 207 -5.11 -5.28 -1.93
CA VAL A 207 -6.03 -6.42 -2.08
C VAL A 207 -5.49 -7.49 -3.01
N ASP A 208 -5.78 -8.76 -2.66
CA ASP A 208 -5.48 -9.91 -3.51
C ASP A 208 -6.74 -10.73 -3.86
N GLY A 209 -7.57 -11.05 -2.87
CA GLY A 209 -8.75 -11.90 -3.02
C GLY A 209 -10.00 -11.15 -3.47
N ILE A 210 -10.87 -11.81 -4.24
CA ILE A 210 -12.12 -11.24 -4.77
C ILE A 210 -12.99 -10.64 -3.66
N ARG A 211 -13.18 -11.33 -2.54
CA ARG A 211 -13.98 -10.81 -1.41
C ARG A 211 -13.50 -9.46 -0.89
N SER A 212 -12.18 -9.27 -0.78
CA SER A 212 -11.60 -7.99 -0.34
C SER A 212 -11.73 -6.91 -1.41
N ILE A 213 -11.68 -7.29 -2.68
CA ILE A 213 -11.86 -6.40 -3.83
C ILE A 213 -13.30 -5.89 -3.89
N GLU A 214 -14.28 -6.80 -3.79
CA GLU A 214 -15.70 -6.45 -3.75
C GLU A 214 -16.04 -5.58 -2.54
N TRP A 215 -15.52 -5.94 -1.36
CA TRP A 215 -15.71 -5.14 -0.15
C TRP A 215 -15.14 -3.71 -0.31
N ALA A 216 -13.94 -3.57 -0.86
CA ALA A 216 -13.36 -2.24 -1.13
C ALA A 216 -14.25 -1.41 -2.07
N GLY A 217 -14.76 -2.04 -3.14
CA GLY A 217 -15.71 -1.41 -4.06
C GLY A 217 -16.99 -0.96 -3.37
N GLN A 218 -17.59 -1.81 -2.53
CA GLN A 218 -18.78 -1.50 -1.73
C GLN A 218 -18.55 -0.34 -0.75
N GLN A 219 -17.34 -0.21 -0.20
CA GLN A 219 -16.96 0.88 0.71
C GLN A 219 -16.53 2.17 -0.01
N GLY A 220 -16.50 2.20 -1.36
CA GLY A 220 -16.00 3.33 -2.12
C GLY A 220 -14.49 3.59 -1.93
N ILE A 221 -13.73 2.56 -1.54
CA ILE A 221 -12.29 2.61 -1.28
C ILE A 221 -11.54 2.21 -2.54
N ASN A 222 -10.51 2.97 -2.92
CA ASN A 222 -9.62 2.60 -4.02
C ASN A 222 -8.82 1.34 -3.69
N THR A 223 -8.30 0.67 -4.72
CA THR A 223 -7.52 -0.56 -4.52
C THR A 223 -6.13 -0.47 -5.12
N ILE A 224 -5.20 -1.21 -4.51
CA ILE A 224 -3.87 -1.46 -5.05
C ILE A 224 -3.73 -2.97 -5.22
N MET A 225 -3.42 -3.40 -6.44
CA MET A 225 -3.19 -4.80 -6.81
C MET A 225 -1.76 -4.99 -7.32
N TRP A 226 -1.19 -6.16 -7.09
CA TRP A 226 0.15 -6.53 -7.55
C TRP A 226 0.15 -7.98 -8.02
N ILE A 227 1.11 -8.42 -8.80
CA ILE A 227 1.32 -9.81 -9.24
C ILE A 227 0.31 -10.35 -10.29
N PRO A 228 -1.05 -10.34 -10.14
CA PRO A 228 -1.89 -11.15 -11.03
C PRO A 228 -1.67 -10.91 -12.52
N THR A 229 -1.84 -11.97 -13.32
CA THR A 229 -1.79 -11.90 -14.79
C THR A 229 -2.87 -10.99 -15.35
N VAL A 230 -2.74 -10.52 -16.59
CA VAL A 230 -3.75 -9.64 -17.24
C VAL A 230 -5.13 -10.31 -17.24
N LYS A 231 -5.21 -11.63 -17.53
CA LYS A 231 -6.47 -12.38 -17.51
C LYS A 231 -7.12 -12.43 -16.14
N ALA A 232 -6.31 -12.67 -15.09
CA ALA A 232 -6.80 -12.69 -13.72
C ALA A 232 -7.20 -11.28 -13.25
N LEU A 233 -6.44 -10.24 -13.65
CA LEU A 233 -6.78 -8.85 -13.36
C LEU A 233 -8.10 -8.42 -13.98
N LYS A 234 -8.44 -8.85 -15.19
CA LYS A 234 -9.70 -8.50 -15.84
C LYS A 234 -10.90 -8.91 -14.98
N ILE A 235 -10.89 -10.12 -14.45
CA ILE A 235 -11.92 -10.61 -13.52
C ILE A 235 -11.98 -9.75 -12.24
N LYS A 236 -10.81 -9.43 -11.67
CA LYS A 236 -10.70 -8.63 -10.44
C LYS A 236 -11.17 -7.17 -10.65
N PHE A 237 -10.83 -6.58 -11.78
CA PHE A 237 -11.27 -5.23 -12.16
C PHE A 237 -12.79 -5.17 -12.37
N GLU A 238 -13.37 -6.18 -13.01
CA GLU A 238 -14.82 -6.29 -13.18
C GLU A 238 -15.53 -6.46 -11.84
N ALA A 239 -15.02 -7.31 -10.94
CA ALA A 239 -15.58 -7.48 -9.61
C ALA A 239 -15.60 -6.17 -8.81
N TYR A 240 -14.47 -5.42 -8.80
CA TYR A 240 -14.38 -4.12 -8.16
C TYR A 240 -15.36 -3.10 -8.78
N LYS A 241 -15.35 -2.98 -10.10
CA LYS A 241 -16.22 -2.08 -10.86
C LYS A 241 -17.70 -2.32 -10.53
N ASN A 242 -18.12 -3.59 -10.53
CA ASN A 242 -19.51 -3.97 -10.27
C ASN A 242 -19.93 -3.61 -8.85
N ALA A 243 -19.12 -4.01 -7.85
CA ALA A 243 -19.37 -3.72 -6.44
C ALA A 243 -19.42 -2.20 -6.17
N ARG A 244 -18.53 -1.44 -6.77
CA ARG A 244 -18.49 0.01 -6.63
C ARG A 244 -19.63 0.70 -7.35
N SER A 245 -20.01 0.22 -8.54
CA SER A 245 -21.15 0.76 -9.31
C SER A 245 -22.46 0.60 -8.54
N GLU A 246 -22.66 -0.55 -7.90
CA GLU A 246 -23.83 -0.83 -7.06
C GLU A 246 -23.87 0.12 -5.84
N SER A 247 -22.76 0.25 -5.13
CA SER A 247 -22.65 1.10 -3.94
C SER A 247 -22.83 2.59 -4.26
N GLU A 248 -22.20 3.10 -5.31
CA GLU A 248 -22.28 4.51 -5.70
C GLU A 248 -23.51 4.84 -6.56
N LYS A 249 -24.32 3.85 -6.95
CA LYS A 249 -25.50 3.98 -7.82
C LYS A 249 -25.20 4.71 -9.14
N ARG A 250 -24.04 4.44 -9.73
CA ARG A 250 -23.58 4.95 -11.03
C ARG A 250 -22.81 3.91 -11.80
N ASN A 251 -22.69 4.07 -13.10
CA ASN A 251 -21.81 3.24 -13.91
C ASN A 251 -20.34 3.67 -13.68
N VAL A 252 -19.58 2.91 -12.91
CA VAL A 252 -18.14 3.13 -12.69
C VAL A 252 -17.37 2.57 -13.88
N PRO A 253 -16.52 3.37 -14.56
CA PRO A 253 -15.68 2.86 -15.64
C PRO A 253 -14.68 1.80 -15.14
N MET A 254 -14.37 0.81 -15.97
CA MET A 254 -13.30 -0.13 -15.66
C MET A 254 -11.98 0.60 -15.39
N GLY A 255 -11.21 0.17 -14.41
CA GLY A 255 -9.94 0.79 -14.01
C GLY A 255 -10.05 2.03 -13.12
N GLU A 256 -11.23 2.63 -12.97
CA GLU A 256 -11.43 3.74 -12.04
C GLU A 256 -11.24 3.28 -10.59
N GLY A 257 -10.40 4.00 -9.83
CA GLY A 257 -10.11 3.68 -8.43
C GLY A 257 -9.17 2.49 -8.23
N ILE A 258 -8.57 1.97 -9.30
CA ILE A 258 -7.63 0.85 -9.24
C ILE A 258 -6.23 1.33 -9.59
N SER A 259 -5.25 0.99 -8.73
CA SER A 259 -3.82 1.11 -9.00
C SER A 259 -3.24 -0.29 -9.17
N LEU A 260 -2.40 -0.46 -10.18
CA LEU A 260 -1.67 -1.70 -10.43
C LEU A 260 -0.18 -1.48 -10.18
N VAL A 261 0.43 -2.35 -9.39
CA VAL A 261 1.89 -2.41 -9.24
C VAL A 261 2.45 -3.41 -10.24
N ARG A 262 3.57 -3.08 -10.88
CA ARG A 262 4.33 -3.97 -11.76
C ARG A 262 5.83 -3.87 -11.47
N ASP A 263 6.46 -5.02 -11.46
CA ASP A 263 7.90 -5.14 -11.40
C ASP A 263 8.45 -4.65 -12.74
N MET A 264 9.38 -3.70 -12.71
CA MET A 264 9.86 -3.01 -13.91
C MET A 264 11.39 -2.93 -13.92
N PHE A 265 12.00 -3.26 -15.05
CA PHE A 265 13.41 -2.97 -15.29
C PHE A 265 13.66 -2.69 -16.77
N VAL A 266 13.91 -1.43 -17.10
CA VAL A 266 14.20 -0.99 -18.46
C VAL A 266 15.71 -0.97 -18.69
N ALA A 267 16.16 -1.56 -19.78
CA ALA A 267 17.57 -1.61 -20.17
C ALA A 267 17.71 -1.46 -21.70
N ASP A 268 18.94 -1.34 -22.19
CA ASP A 268 19.22 -1.17 -23.62
C ASP A 268 18.87 -2.44 -24.42
N THR A 269 18.93 -3.63 -23.77
CA THR A 269 18.54 -4.91 -24.39
C THR A 269 17.73 -5.78 -23.43
N MET A 270 17.02 -6.78 -23.97
CA MET A 270 16.28 -7.78 -23.19
C MET A 270 17.24 -8.60 -22.32
N GLU A 271 18.40 -8.92 -22.85
CA GLU A 271 19.46 -9.68 -22.16
C GLU A 271 20.02 -8.89 -20.98
N GLU A 272 20.31 -7.61 -21.15
CA GLU A 272 20.79 -6.72 -20.08
C GLU A 272 19.76 -6.63 -18.94
N ALA A 273 18.48 -6.46 -19.26
CA ALA A 273 17.42 -6.43 -18.25
C ALA A 273 17.34 -7.74 -17.46
N LYS A 274 17.46 -8.88 -18.14
CA LYS A 274 17.48 -10.21 -17.53
C LYS A 274 18.71 -10.42 -16.65
N GLU A 275 19.89 -10.02 -17.13
CA GLU A 275 21.16 -10.16 -16.42
C GLU A 275 21.20 -9.33 -15.13
N LYS A 276 20.81 -8.05 -15.22
CA LYS A 276 20.93 -7.11 -14.09
C LYS A 276 19.86 -7.31 -13.02
N ALA A 277 18.63 -7.69 -13.37
CA ALA A 277 17.52 -7.74 -12.44
C ALA A 277 16.76 -9.07 -12.39
N GLY A 278 16.85 -9.90 -13.44
CA GLY A 278 16.02 -11.08 -13.59
C GLY A 278 16.15 -12.08 -12.45
N GLN A 279 17.40 -12.46 -12.10
CA GLN A 279 17.61 -13.42 -10.99
C GLN A 279 17.25 -12.84 -9.63
N HIS A 280 17.46 -11.54 -9.42
CA HIS A 280 17.07 -10.83 -8.20
C HIS A 280 15.56 -10.88 -8.00
N MET A 281 14.79 -10.62 -9.06
CA MET A 281 13.33 -10.72 -9.03
C MET A 281 12.85 -12.15 -8.80
N VAL A 282 13.46 -13.16 -9.45
CA VAL A 282 13.10 -14.56 -9.22
C VAL A 282 13.32 -14.96 -7.76
N ASN A 283 14.44 -14.56 -7.17
CA ASN A 283 14.75 -14.85 -5.77
C ASN A 283 13.72 -14.20 -4.82
N TYR A 284 13.39 -12.94 -5.08
CA TYR A 284 12.38 -12.23 -4.31
C TYR A 284 11.00 -12.90 -4.44
N MET A 285 10.58 -13.26 -5.67
CA MET A 285 9.29 -13.95 -5.88
C MET A 285 9.25 -15.33 -5.21
N LYS A 286 10.35 -16.06 -5.19
CA LYS A 286 10.44 -17.32 -4.43
C LYS A 286 10.23 -17.07 -2.93
N TRP A 287 10.83 -16.04 -2.39
CA TRP A 287 10.63 -15.66 -0.98
C TRP A 287 9.17 -15.24 -0.70
N VAL A 288 8.58 -14.38 -1.53
CA VAL A 288 7.17 -13.96 -1.39
C VAL A 288 6.21 -15.15 -1.52
N CYS A 289 6.41 -16.01 -2.51
CA CYS A 289 5.53 -17.15 -2.75
C CYS A 289 5.64 -18.25 -1.70
N HIS A 290 6.73 -18.29 -0.92
CA HIS A 290 6.80 -19.14 0.26
C HIS A 290 5.66 -18.83 1.24
N TRP A 291 5.30 -17.56 1.38
CA TRP A 291 4.24 -17.08 2.27
C TRP A 291 2.86 -17.03 1.59
N ARG A 292 2.81 -16.58 0.33
CA ARG A 292 1.56 -16.30 -0.40
C ARG A 292 1.12 -17.42 -1.35
N GLY A 293 2.00 -18.38 -1.65
CA GLY A 293 1.77 -19.38 -2.69
C GLY A 293 1.84 -18.81 -4.11
N LEU A 294 1.59 -19.66 -5.11
CA LEU A 294 1.72 -19.35 -6.55
C LEU A 294 0.42 -18.87 -7.20
N GLY A 295 -0.71 -18.92 -6.49
CA GLY A 295 -2.03 -18.69 -7.09
C GLY A 295 -2.16 -17.37 -7.85
N ASN A 296 -1.54 -16.31 -7.35
CA ASN A 296 -1.60 -14.99 -8.00
C ASN A 296 -0.79 -14.90 -9.32
N HIS A 297 0.12 -15.84 -9.58
CA HIS A 297 0.86 -15.91 -10.83
C HIS A 297 0.19 -16.76 -11.91
N MET A 298 -0.88 -17.45 -11.56
CA MET A 298 -1.56 -18.37 -12.47
C MET A 298 -2.67 -17.67 -13.25
N ASP A 299 -2.87 -18.10 -14.50
CA ASP A 299 -4.06 -17.71 -15.26
C ASP A 299 -5.31 -18.38 -14.69
N PRO A 300 -6.50 -17.79 -14.85
CA PRO A 300 -7.75 -18.43 -14.48
C PRO A 300 -7.91 -19.80 -15.17
N GLY A 301 -8.20 -20.84 -14.38
CA GLY A 301 -8.33 -22.21 -14.86
C GLY A 301 -7.01 -22.99 -15.06
N GLU A 302 -5.87 -22.34 -14.82
CA GLU A 302 -4.56 -23.00 -14.84
C GLU A 302 -4.37 -23.79 -13.53
N GLU A 303 -4.05 -25.06 -13.63
CA GLU A 303 -3.84 -25.92 -12.46
C GLU A 303 -2.54 -25.63 -11.75
N LEU A 304 -2.59 -25.53 -10.41
CA LEU A 304 -1.38 -25.48 -9.60
C LEU A 304 -0.70 -26.84 -9.60
N PRO A 305 0.59 -26.92 -9.95
CA PRO A 305 1.31 -28.18 -9.89
C PRO A 305 1.29 -28.77 -8.47
N VAL A 306 1.00 -30.06 -8.38
CA VAL A 306 0.86 -30.80 -7.10
C VAL A 306 2.22 -31.20 -6.51
N THR A 307 3.34 -30.95 -7.19
CA THR A 307 4.68 -31.46 -6.83
C THR A 307 5.33 -30.74 -5.64
N LYS A 308 6.11 -31.49 -4.86
CA LYS A 308 7.14 -30.96 -3.96
C LYS A 308 8.06 -30.04 -4.79
N GLY A 309 8.21 -28.77 -4.39
CA GLY A 309 9.04 -27.82 -5.17
C GLY A 309 8.23 -26.91 -6.07
N LYS A 310 6.97 -26.58 -5.74
CA LYS A 310 6.14 -25.60 -6.48
C LYS A 310 6.86 -24.31 -6.84
N LEU A 311 7.86 -23.90 -6.04
CA LEU A 311 8.67 -22.70 -6.28
C LEU A 311 9.65 -22.86 -7.44
N ASP A 312 9.93 -24.08 -7.91
CA ASP A 312 10.82 -24.34 -9.06
C ASP A 312 10.22 -23.83 -10.37
N LEU A 313 8.89 -23.67 -10.44
CA LEU A 313 8.23 -23.00 -11.56
C LEU A 313 8.59 -21.51 -11.68
N LEU A 314 8.96 -20.86 -10.60
CA LEU A 314 9.35 -19.46 -10.59
C LEU A 314 10.70 -19.27 -11.26
N SER A 315 10.72 -19.35 -12.57
CA SER A 315 11.83 -18.95 -13.43
C SER A 315 11.60 -17.54 -13.96
N TYR A 316 12.67 -16.92 -14.46
CA TYR A 316 12.56 -15.63 -15.15
C TYR A 316 11.54 -15.70 -16.29
N ASP A 317 11.64 -16.71 -17.14
CA ASP A 317 10.78 -16.83 -18.34
C ASP A 317 9.31 -17.06 -17.97
N PHE A 318 9.05 -17.73 -16.85
CA PHE A 318 7.68 -17.90 -16.32
C PHE A 318 7.10 -16.56 -15.86
N LEU A 319 7.84 -15.80 -15.06
CA LEU A 319 7.41 -14.51 -14.51
C LEU A 319 7.34 -13.42 -15.58
N HIS A 320 8.35 -13.36 -16.45
CA HIS A 320 8.46 -12.35 -17.50
C HIS A 320 7.26 -12.33 -18.44
N LYS A 321 6.80 -13.51 -18.85
CA LYS A 321 5.63 -13.65 -19.74
C LYS A 321 4.31 -13.22 -19.08
N ARG A 322 4.24 -13.18 -17.75
CA ARG A 322 2.99 -13.00 -17.02
C ARG A 322 2.79 -11.58 -16.49
N ASN A 323 3.77 -11.04 -15.82
CA ASN A 323 3.53 -9.82 -15.01
C ASN A 323 4.73 -8.87 -14.89
N MET A 324 5.85 -9.12 -15.58
CA MET A 324 7.04 -8.26 -15.51
C MET A 324 7.13 -7.30 -16.70
N LEU A 325 7.59 -6.08 -16.41
CA LEU A 325 7.91 -5.04 -17.39
C LEU A 325 9.45 -4.95 -17.53
N PHE A 326 10.09 -6.06 -17.94
CA PHE A 326 11.55 -6.14 -18.08
C PHE A 326 11.94 -6.20 -19.56
N GLY A 327 12.78 -5.28 -20.00
CA GLY A 327 13.28 -5.26 -21.37
C GLY A 327 13.61 -3.89 -21.90
N THR A 328 13.58 -3.76 -23.23
CA THR A 328 13.81 -2.47 -23.89
C THR A 328 12.66 -1.51 -23.67
N PRO A 329 12.86 -0.19 -23.85
CA PRO A 329 11.78 0.78 -23.77
C PRO A 329 10.58 0.41 -24.64
N GLU A 330 10.79 -0.04 -25.86
CA GLU A 330 9.74 -0.42 -26.82
C GLU A 330 8.90 -1.58 -26.27
N TYR A 331 9.55 -2.62 -25.73
CA TYR A 331 8.88 -3.75 -25.12
C TYR A 331 8.00 -3.32 -23.93
N VAL A 332 8.56 -2.48 -23.06
CA VAL A 332 7.83 -1.99 -21.87
C VAL A 332 6.65 -1.11 -22.27
N ILE A 333 6.81 -0.23 -23.24
CA ILE A 333 5.74 0.60 -23.81
C ILE A 333 4.61 -0.27 -24.35
N ASP A 334 4.92 -1.33 -25.10
CA ASP A 334 3.90 -2.21 -25.67
C ASP A 334 3.14 -2.97 -24.57
N LYS A 335 3.83 -3.43 -23.52
CA LYS A 335 3.20 -4.04 -22.36
C LYS A 335 2.29 -3.07 -21.58
N ILE A 336 2.69 -1.80 -21.46
CA ILE A 336 1.86 -0.77 -20.84
C ILE A 336 0.62 -0.47 -21.69
N LYS A 337 0.76 -0.43 -23.01
CA LYS A 337 -0.38 -0.29 -23.94
C LYS A 337 -1.35 -1.46 -23.83
N GLU A 338 -0.85 -2.69 -23.71
CA GLU A 338 -1.66 -3.89 -23.45
C GLU A 338 -2.46 -3.75 -22.14
N LEU A 339 -1.80 -3.38 -21.03
CA LEU A 339 -2.48 -3.13 -19.75
C LEU A 339 -3.56 -2.05 -19.86
N LYS A 340 -3.28 -0.97 -20.60
CA LYS A 340 -4.22 0.11 -20.80
C LYS A 340 -5.42 -0.33 -21.65
N SER A 341 -5.21 -1.07 -22.73
CA SER A 341 -6.29 -1.52 -23.63
C SER A 341 -7.18 -2.59 -22.98
N GLU A 342 -6.58 -3.57 -22.28
CA GLU A 342 -7.30 -4.70 -21.69
C GLU A 342 -8.05 -4.34 -20.40
N LEU A 343 -7.49 -3.41 -19.60
CA LEU A 343 -7.98 -3.10 -18.26
C LEU A 343 -8.50 -1.67 -18.10
N ASN A 344 -8.37 -0.82 -19.13
CA ASN A 344 -8.53 0.63 -19.00
C ASN A 344 -7.74 1.19 -17.80
N LEU A 345 -6.51 0.66 -17.62
CA LEU A 345 -5.67 1.00 -16.48
C LEU A 345 -5.37 2.51 -16.44
N GLN A 346 -5.63 3.13 -15.29
CA GLN A 346 -5.46 4.57 -15.09
C GLN A 346 -4.24 4.92 -14.24
N ASN A 347 -3.85 4.03 -13.31
CA ASN A 347 -2.74 4.24 -12.39
C ASN A 347 -1.81 3.02 -12.40
N LEU A 348 -0.60 3.20 -12.87
CA LEU A 348 0.47 2.20 -12.85
C LEU A 348 1.56 2.64 -11.89
N GLN A 349 1.87 1.80 -10.91
CA GLN A 349 3.01 1.94 -10.03
C GLN A 349 4.06 0.94 -10.45
N VAL A 350 5.31 1.37 -10.56
CA VAL A 350 6.41 0.49 -10.95
C VAL A 350 7.44 0.39 -9.82
N TRP A 351 8.06 -0.78 -9.73
CA TRP A 351 9.09 -1.09 -8.75
C TRP A 351 10.32 -1.65 -9.46
N SER A 352 11.52 -1.17 -9.10
CA SER A 352 12.76 -1.63 -9.72
C SER A 352 13.95 -1.80 -8.76
N ASN A 353 13.84 -1.36 -7.52
CA ASN A 353 14.90 -1.56 -6.51
C ASN A 353 14.77 -2.93 -5.82
N PHE A 354 14.88 -4.02 -6.59
CA PHE A 354 14.76 -5.39 -6.07
C PHE A 354 15.93 -5.76 -5.15
N PRO A 355 15.73 -6.72 -4.21
CA PRO A 355 16.81 -7.15 -3.32
C PRO A 355 18.05 -7.59 -4.08
N GLY A 356 19.16 -6.87 -3.88
CA GLY A 356 20.46 -7.16 -4.51
C GLY A 356 20.77 -6.41 -5.80
N VAL A 357 19.80 -5.73 -6.41
CA VAL A 357 20.06 -4.84 -7.57
C VAL A 357 20.89 -3.64 -7.12
N LYS A 358 21.86 -3.25 -7.90
CA LYS A 358 22.66 -2.07 -7.62
C LYS A 358 21.83 -0.80 -7.81
N HIS A 359 22.01 0.17 -6.91
CA HIS A 359 21.27 1.42 -6.97
C HIS A 359 21.46 2.18 -8.29
N GLU A 360 22.69 2.20 -8.82
CA GLU A 360 23.03 2.83 -10.12
C GLU A 360 22.26 2.21 -11.30
N ASP A 361 22.10 0.87 -11.31
CA ASP A 361 21.35 0.16 -12.35
C ASP A 361 19.85 0.42 -12.21
N CYS A 362 19.34 0.45 -10.97
CA CYS A 362 17.98 0.83 -10.68
C CYS A 362 17.66 2.27 -11.16
N MET A 363 18.53 3.23 -10.85
CA MET A 363 18.37 4.62 -11.28
C MET A 363 18.47 4.78 -12.80
N LYS A 364 19.39 4.03 -13.48
CA LYS A 364 19.43 3.99 -14.95
C LYS A 364 18.09 3.52 -15.53
N SER A 365 17.55 2.44 -14.99
CA SER A 365 16.26 1.88 -15.42
C SER A 365 15.09 2.86 -15.22
N ILE A 366 15.02 3.53 -14.07
CA ILE A 366 14.00 4.56 -13.79
C ILE A 366 14.10 5.74 -14.77
N LYS A 367 15.32 6.21 -15.06
CA LYS A 367 15.56 7.29 -16.03
C LYS A 367 15.09 6.88 -17.43
N MET A 368 15.49 5.69 -17.89
CA MET A 368 15.06 5.18 -19.20
C MET A 368 13.53 5.05 -19.29
N PHE A 369 12.86 4.62 -18.22
CA PHE A 369 11.40 4.56 -18.16
C PHE A 369 10.75 5.95 -18.21
N THR A 370 11.38 6.96 -17.63
CA THR A 370 10.86 8.32 -17.56
C THR A 370 10.98 9.07 -18.88
N GLU A 371 12.09 8.84 -19.62
CA GLU A 371 12.45 9.61 -20.81
C GLU A 371 11.76 9.11 -22.08
N LYS A 372 11.23 7.90 -22.07
CA LYS A 372 10.61 7.25 -23.23
C LYS A 372 9.11 7.04 -23.06
#